data_c69d2fa8d6218b7508e0162a7833503a
#
_entry.id   c69d2fa8d6218b7508e0162a7833503a
#
_cell.length_a   1.000
_cell.length_b   1.000
_cell.length_c   1.000
_cell.angle_alpha   90.00
_cell.angle_beta   90.00
_cell.angle_gamma   90.00
#
_symmetry.space_group_name_H-M   'P 1'
#
loop_
_entity.id
_entity.type
_entity.pdbx_description
1 polymer ?
#
loop_
_entity_poly.entity_id
_entity_poly.type
_entity_poly.pdbx_seq_one_letter_code
_entity_poly.pdbx_strand_id
1 'polypeptide(L)'
;VCRAPRLAYYGPGTAADGMRTSDNFDMFNGAPDRYNWELVGKKEMYIPYNSYKLVDPSLTYDQIIKAGHINQEYTRYELHRVWHVRATLKDGARHIYAQRDFYIDEDSWQASVIDHYNGRGELWRVAEAHNMQFYDQNVPWYAIETLYDLLSGRYLALGLTNEEENPYEFGVERRSRDYTPAALRRAGTR
;
A
#
# COMPACT_ATOMS: atom_id res chain seq x y z
N VAL A 1 5.68 -16.89 -1.52
CA VAL A 1 4.27 -16.49 -1.43
C VAL A 1 3.45 -17.40 -2.32
N CYS A 2 2.47 -18.13 -1.76
CA CYS A 2 1.55 -18.96 -2.53
C CYS A 2 0.35 -18.12 -2.95
N ARG A 3 0.06 -18.09 -4.25
CA ARG A 3 -1.07 -17.36 -4.82
C ARG A 3 -2.14 -18.32 -5.32
N ALA A 4 -3.38 -17.89 -5.25
CA ALA A 4 -4.46 -18.59 -5.93
C ALA A 4 -4.21 -18.53 -7.45
N PRO A 5 -4.18 -19.68 -8.17
CA PRO A 5 -3.78 -19.71 -9.59
C PRO A 5 -4.69 -18.90 -10.53
N ARG A 6 -5.90 -18.56 -10.08
CA ARG A 6 -6.91 -17.84 -10.87
C ARG A 6 -6.92 -16.33 -10.64
N LEU A 7 -6.13 -15.81 -9.68
CA LEU A 7 -6.02 -14.38 -9.47
C LEU A 7 -5.08 -13.79 -10.51
N ALA A 8 -5.62 -12.94 -11.36
CA ALA A 8 -4.83 -12.17 -12.31
C ALA A 8 -3.94 -11.18 -11.53
N TYR A 9 -2.64 -11.41 -11.59
CA TYR A 9 -1.65 -10.63 -10.87
C TYR A 9 -1.59 -9.16 -11.31
N TYR A 10 -1.91 -8.91 -12.55
CA TYR A 10 -1.78 -7.66 -13.28
C TYR A 10 -3.14 -7.04 -13.67
N GLY A 11 -4.22 -7.72 -13.37
CA GLY A 11 -5.57 -7.22 -13.57
C GLY A 11 -6.21 -6.76 -12.26
N PRO A 12 -7.33 -6.05 -12.33
CA PRO A 12 -8.08 -5.70 -11.13
C PRO A 12 -8.43 -6.97 -10.37
N GLY A 13 -8.09 -7.01 -9.09
CA GLY A 13 -8.47 -8.12 -8.21
C GLY A 13 -10.00 -8.16 -8.03
N THR A 14 -10.53 -9.36 -7.77
CA THR A 14 -11.93 -9.50 -7.36
C THR A 14 -12.18 -8.93 -5.97
N ALA A 15 -11.14 -8.89 -5.12
CA ALA A 15 -11.16 -8.19 -3.85
C ALA A 15 -11.12 -6.67 -4.08
N ALA A 16 -11.76 -5.92 -3.19
CA ALA A 16 -11.84 -4.47 -3.26
C ALA A 16 -12.52 -3.94 -4.54
N ASP A 17 -13.43 -4.71 -5.11
CA ASP A 17 -14.27 -4.32 -6.24
C ASP A 17 -13.51 -3.67 -7.41
N GLY A 18 -12.40 -4.28 -7.79
CA GLY A 18 -11.55 -3.81 -8.89
C GLY A 18 -10.69 -2.59 -8.57
N MET A 19 -10.67 -2.13 -7.32
CA MET A 19 -9.90 -0.95 -6.93
C MET A 19 -8.39 -1.19 -6.95
N ARG A 20 -7.92 -2.41 -6.75
CA ARG A 20 -6.48 -2.72 -6.74
C ARG A 20 -6.14 -3.99 -7.52
N THR A 21 -4.88 -4.10 -7.89
CA THR A 21 -4.26 -5.35 -8.38
C THR A 21 -3.64 -6.13 -7.23
N SER A 22 -3.31 -7.40 -7.44
CA SER A 22 -2.67 -8.21 -6.41
C SER A 22 -1.29 -7.70 -5.99
N ASP A 23 -0.63 -6.93 -6.84
CA ASP A 23 0.68 -6.35 -6.55
C ASP A 23 0.62 -4.95 -5.93
N ASN A 24 -0.58 -4.41 -5.69
CA ASN A 24 -0.78 -3.22 -4.86
C ASN A 24 -0.83 -3.50 -3.35
N PHE A 25 -0.70 -4.74 -2.91
CA PHE A 25 -0.66 -5.06 -1.49
C PHE A 25 0.59 -4.45 -0.86
N ASP A 26 0.46 -3.88 0.36
CA ASP A 26 1.55 -3.22 1.08
C ASP A 26 2.27 -2.21 0.19
N MET A 27 1.50 -1.33 -0.43
CA MET A 27 1.93 -0.38 -1.46
C MET A 27 2.45 -1.08 -2.73
N PHE A 28 3.39 -1.99 -2.61
CA PHE A 28 3.89 -2.80 -3.71
C PHE A 28 4.38 -4.17 -3.23
N ASN A 29 3.71 -5.22 -3.67
CA ASN A 29 4.08 -6.62 -3.42
C ASN A 29 4.18 -7.40 -4.72
N GLY A 30 4.79 -6.79 -5.72
CA GLY A 30 4.98 -7.34 -7.05
C GLY A 30 6.37 -7.91 -7.29
N ALA A 31 6.49 -8.78 -8.29
CA ALA A 31 7.79 -9.10 -8.86
C ALA A 31 8.27 -7.91 -9.71
N PRO A 32 9.52 -7.47 -9.57
CA PRO A 32 10.01 -6.30 -10.29
C PRO A 32 10.29 -6.58 -11.78
N ASP A 33 10.14 -7.81 -12.22
CA ASP A 33 10.52 -8.30 -13.57
C ASP A 33 9.64 -7.75 -14.71
N ARG A 34 8.44 -7.24 -14.40
CA ARG A 34 7.51 -6.70 -15.41
C ARG A 34 7.82 -5.28 -15.86
N TYR A 35 8.62 -4.56 -15.11
CA TYR A 35 8.92 -3.16 -15.31
C TYR A 35 10.39 -2.92 -15.59
N ASN A 36 10.67 -1.89 -16.38
CA ASN A 36 11.97 -1.24 -16.43
C ASN A 36 11.97 -0.18 -15.33
N TRP A 37 13.01 -0.22 -14.49
CA TRP A 37 13.13 0.62 -13.32
C TRP A 37 14.18 1.70 -13.54
N GLU A 38 13.87 2.92 -13.16
CA GLU A 38 14.73 4.09 -13.26
C GLU A 38 14.77 4.82 -11.92
N LEU A 39 15.96 5.09 -11.40
CA LEU A 39 16.13 6.03 -10.31
C LEU A 39 16.17 7.45 -10.89
N VAL A 40 15.04 8.17 -10.80
CA VAL A 40 14.91 9.54 -11.30
C VAL A 40 15.72 10.51 -10.46
N GLY A 41 15.77 10.30 -9.14
CA GLY A 41 16.56 11.14 -8.23
C GLY A 41 15.91 11.29 -6.87
N LYS A 42 16.30 12.33 -6.14
CA LYS A 42 15.69 12.73 -4.87
C LYS A 42 14.92 14.03 -5.05
N LYS A 43 13.86 14.21 -4.27
CA LYS A 43 13.14 15.47 -4.12
C LYS A 43 12.53 15.60 -2.75
N GLU A 44 12.19 16.82 -2.37
CA GLU A 44 11.37 17.09 -1.19
C GLU A 44 9.89 17.11 -1.60
N MET A 45 9.06 16.48 -0.79
CA MET A 45 7.61 16.51 -0.93
C MET A 45 6.92 16.24 0.40
N TYR A 46 5.68 16.66 0.51
CA TYR A 46 4.84 16.27 1.64
C TYR A 46 4.40 14.82 1.46
N ILE A 47 4.65 13.99 2.48
CA ILE A 47 4.23 12.61 2.54
C ILE A 47 3.42 12.35 3.80
N PRO A 48 2.50 11.37 3.83
CA PRO A 48 1.85 10.96 5.06
C PRO A 48 2.89 10.45 6.06
N TYR A 49 2.97 11.06 7.24
CA TYR A 49 3.95 10.70 8.25
C TYR A 49 3.45 11.00 9.66
N ASN A 50 3.91 10.23 10.66
CA ASN A 50 3.47 10.34 12.05
C ASN A 50 1.94 10.33 12.22
N SER A 51 1.28 9.43 11.50
CA SER A 51 -0.18 9.37 11.36
C SER A 51 -0.89 8.70 12.55
N TYR A 52 -0.43 8.95 13.77
CA TYR A 52 -0.90 8.28 15.00
C TYR A 52 -2.38 8.50 15.30
N LYS A 53 -2.96 9.62 14.87
CA LYS A 53 -4.40 9.87 15.05
C LYS A 53 -5.27 8.85 14.30
N LEU A 54 -4.78 8.31 13.19
CA LEU A 54 -5.53 7.33 12.39
C LEU A 54 -5.67 5.97 13.08
N VAL A 55 -4.89 5.68 14.12
CA VAL A 55 -4.98 4.44 14.92
C VAL A 55 -5.48 4.70 16.34
N ASP A 56 -6.00 5.88 16.63
CA ASP A 56 -6.56 6.22 17.93
C ASP A 56 -7.79 5.33 18.20
N PRO A 57 -7.78 4.48 19.25
CA PRO A 57 -8.88 3.57 19.53
C PRO A 57 -10.18 4.27 19.98
N SER A 58 -10.12 5.59 20.25
CA SER A 58 -11.32 6.39 20.51
C SER A 58 -12.11 6.75 19.25
N LEU A 59 -11.52 6.58 18.06
CA LEU A 59 -12.15 6.87 16.77
C LEU A 59 -12.78 5.61 16.19
N THR A 60 -13.98 5.78 15.65
CA THR A 60 -14.67 4.73 14.89
C THR A 60 -14.28 4.78 13.40
N TYR A 61 -14.49 3.68 12.70
CA TYR A 61 -14.29 3.63 11.24
C TYR A 61 -15.10 4.70 10.52
N ASP A 62 -16.35 4.95 10.94
CA ASP A 62 -17.20 5.99 10.36
C ASP A 62 -16.68 7.42 10.55
N GLN A 63 -15.88 7.66 11.58
CA GLN A 63 -15.23 8.96 11.79
C GLN A 63 -14.06 9.16 10.82
N ILE A 64 -13.36 8.07 10.46
CA ILE A 64 -12.21 8.09 9.56
C ILE A 64 -12.63 8.03 8.10
N ILE A 65 -13.53 7.12 7.75
CA ILE A 65 -13.99 6.90 6.37
C ILE A 65 -15.05 7.94 6.01
N LYS A 66 -14.78 8.76 4.99
CA LYS A 66 -15.70 9.77 4.47
C LYS A 66 -15.93 9.56 2.98
N ALA A 67 -16.93 10.24 2.44
CA ALA A 67 -17.20 10.20 1.01
C ALA A 67 -16.04 10.81 0.21
N GLY A 68 -15.47 10.04 -0.71
CA GLY A 68 -14.40 10.46 -1.61
C GLY A 68 -12.98 10.44 -1.03
N HIS A 69 -12.81 10.51 0.27
CA HIS A 69 -11.49 10.49 0.94
C HIS A 69 -11.59 10.14 2.42
N ILE A 70 -10.49 9.75 3.05
CA ILE A 70 -10.42 9.65 4.52
C ILE A 70 -10.49 11.03 5.16
N ASN A 71 -10.94 11.09 6.42
CA ASN A 71 -11.09 12.35 7.15
C ASN A 71 -9.73 13.02 7.36
N GLN A 72 -9.54 14.17 6.74
CA GLN A 72 -8.28 14.92 6.74
C GLN A 72 -7.93 15.51 8.10
N GLU A 73 -8.87 15.62 9.06
CA GLU A 73 -8.59 16.07 10.43
C GLU A 73 -7.70 15.10 11.20
N TYR A 74 -7.67 13.84 10.78
CA TYR A 74 -6.89 12.78 11.42
C TYR A 74 -5.62 12.42 10.65
N THR A 75 -5.44 12.95 9.43
CA THR A 75 -4.23 12.77 8.66
C THR A 75 -3.13 13.72 9.08
N ARG A 76 -1.89 13.35 8.83
CA ARG A 76 -0.73 14.19 9.01
C ARG A 76 0.22 14.02 7.84
N TYR A 77 0.74 15.14 7.34
CA TYR A 77 1.75 15.16 6.28
C TYR A 77 2.95 15.97 6.76
N GLU A 78 4.14 15.49 6.45
CA GLU A 78 5.40 16.16 6.76
C GLU A 78 6.25 16.31 5.50
N LEU A 79 7.06 17.38 5.46
CA LEU A 79 8.00 17.59 4.38
C LEU A 79 9.19 16.65 4.57
N HIS A 80 9.33 15.68 3.69
CA HIS A 80 10.42 14.72 3.67
C HIS A 80 11.16 14.72 2.35
N ARG A 81 12.38 14.25 2.38
CA ARG A 81 13.14 13.94 1.19
C ARG A 81 12.89 12.50 0.79
N VAL A 82 12.48 12.30 -0.46
CA VAL A 82 12.12 10.99 -0.99
C VAL A 82 12.98 10.62 -2.20
N TRP A 83 13.21 9.33 -2.37
CA TRP A 83 13.69 8.77 -3.62
C TRP A 83 12.52 8.64 -4.59
N HIS A 84 12.65 9.24 -5.77
CA HIS A 84 11.73 9.05 -6.86
C HIS A 84 12.24 7.93 -7.77
N VAL A 85 11.49 6.83 -7.79
CA VAL A 85 11.77 5.65 -8.62
C VAL A 85 10.62 5.47 -9.61
N ARG A 86 10.94 5.41 -10.89
CA ARG A 86 9.97 5.18 -11.97
C ARG A 86 10.01 3.73 -12.43
N ALA A 87 8.84 3.13 -12.60
CA ALA A 87 8.64 1.82 -13.16
C ALA A 87 7.79 1.93 -14.42
N THR A 88 8.38 1.67 -15.59
CA THR A 88 7.69 1.66 -16.89
C THR A 88 7.48 0.22 -17.33
N LEU A 89 6.25 -0.13 -17.71
CA LEU A 89 5.88 -1.47 -18.13
C LEU A 89 6.71 -1.89 -19.34
N LYS A 90 7.31 -3.07 -19.28
CA LYS A 90 8.10 -3.63 -20.39
C LYS A 90 7.22 -3.96 -21.59
N ASP A 91 7.78 -3.84 -22.79
CA ASP A 91 7.14 -4.28 -24.03
C ASP A 91 6.72 -5.74 -23.93
N GLY A 92 5.49 -6.04 -24.35
CA GLY A 92 4.90 -7.37 -24.29
C GLY A 92 4.42 -7.81 -22.90
N ALA A 93 4.76 -7.10 -21.82
CA ALA A 93 4.21 -7.35 -20.51
C ALA A 93 2.76 -6.82 -20.40
N ARG A 94 1.96 -7.42 -19.52
CA ARG A 94 0.56 -7.01 -19.29
C ARG A 94 0.38 -6.53 -17.87
N HIS A 95 -0.13 -5.32 -17.74
CA HIS A 95 -0.59 -4.71 -16.49
C HIS A 95 -1.60 -3.61 -16.79
N ILE A 96 -2.47 -3.29 -15.83
CA ILE A 96 -3.39 -2.14 -16.00
C ILE A 96 -2.66 -0.81 -15.82
N TYR A 97 -1.51 -0.79 -15.14
CA TYR A 97 -0.67 0.38 -14.96
C TYR A 97 0.52 0.32 -15.94
N ALA A 98 0.55 1.24 -16.89
CA ALA A 98 1.65 1.36 -17.84
C ALA A 98 2.90 1.97 -17.21
N GLN A 99 2.72 2.81 -16.18
CA GLN A 99 3.79 3.43 -15.41
C GLN A 99 3.36 3.56 -13.95
N ARG A 100 4.34 3.49 -13.06
CA ARG A 100 4.21 3.84 -11.64
C ARG A 100 5.39 4.72 -11.25
N ASP A 101 5.12 5.77 -10.50
CA ASP A 101 6.15 6.59 -9.88
C ASP A 101 6.07 6.39 -8.37
N PHE A 102 7.12 5.82 -7.80
CA PHE A 102 7.24 5.53 -6.39
C PHE A 102 7.99 6.67 -5.71
N TYR A 103 7.46 7.12 -4.58
CA TYR A 103 8.11 8.09 -3.71
C TYR A 103 8.41 7.39 -2.38
N ILE A 104 9.69 7.01 -2.25
CA ILE A 104 10.19 6.22 -1.13
C ILE A 104 10.86 7.16 -0.14
N ASP A 105 10.36 7.21 1.08
CA ASP A 105 10.94 8.00 2.14
C ASP A 105 12.36 7.54 2.47
N GLU A 106 13.32 8.47 2.56
CA GLU A 106 14.72 8.10 2.78
C GLU A 106 15.03 7.66 4.20
N ASP A 107 14.18 7.99 5.17
CA ASP A 107 14.39 7.65 6.58
C ASP A 107 13.81 6.27 6.92
N SER A 108 12.58 6.01 6.52
CA SER A 108 11.87 4.76 6.81
C SER A 108 12.02 3.69 5.72
N TRP A 109 12.47 4.06 4.51
CA TRP A 109 12.48 3.24 3.30
C TRP A 109 11.08 2.73 2.88
N GLN A 110 10.03 3.34 3.42
CA GLN A 110 8.66 3.07 3.05
C GLN A 110 8.32 3.75 1.72
N ALA A 111 7.64 3.04 0.81
CA ALA A 111 6.97 3.68 -0.31
C ALA A 111 5.77 4.45 0.24
N SER A 112 5.92 5.77 0.41
CA SER A 112 4.93 6.60 1.08
C SER A 112 3.80 7.03 0.16
N VAL A 113 4.13 7.27 -1.11
CA VAL A 113 3.16 7.63 -2.16
C VAL A 113 3.54 6.89 -3.45
N ILE A 114 2.53 6.44 -4.20
CA ILE A 114 2.74 5.86 -5.53
C ILE A 114 1.70 6.41 -6.48
N ASP A 115 2.17 7.05 -7.55
CA ASP A 115 1.34 7.45 -8.68
C ASP A 115 1.21 6.29 -9.68
N HIS A 116 -0.01 6.00 -10.11
CA HIS A 116 -0.30 4.95 -11.07
C HIS A 116 -0.89 5.54 -12.35
N TYR A 117 -0.22 5.32 -13.47
CA TYR A 117 -0.62 5.82 -14.77
C TYR A 117 -1.23 4.70 -15.62
N ASN A 118 -2.30 5.02 -16.35
CA ASN A 118 -2.94 4.09 -17.28
C ASN A 118 -2.15 3.97 -18.61
N GLY A 119 -2.66 3.15 -19.53
CA GLY A 119 -2.04 2.95 -20.86
C GLY A 119 -2.06 4.18 -21.78
N ARG A 120 -2.75 5.26 -21.40
CA ARG A 120 -2.75 6.54 -22.12
C ARG A 120 -1.80 7.56 -21.50
N GLY A 121 -1.09 7.18 -20.44
CA GLY A 121 -0.19 8.08 -19.72
C GLY A 121 -0.91 9.06 -18.79
N GLU A 122 -2.18 8.83 -18.48
CA GLU A 122 -2.96 9.66 -17.57
C GLU A 122 -2.77 9.16 -16.13
N LEU A 123 -2.56 10.07 -15.18
CA LEU A 123 -2.57 9.75 -13.76
C LEU A 123 -3.97 9.26 -13.38
N TRP A 124 -4.05 8.00 -13.05
CA TRP A 124 -5.32 7.33 -12.80
C TRP A 124 -5.57 7.11 -11.31
N ARG A 125 -4.57 6.58 -10.60
CA ARG A 125 -4.70 6.26 -9.19
C ARG A 125 -3.51 6.76 -8.39
N VAL A 126 -3.77 7.10 -7.13
CA VAL A 126 -2.72 7.48 -6.17
C VAL A 126 -2.87 6.60 -4.94
N ALA A 127 -1.79 5.95 -4.54
CA ALA A 127 -1.71 5.22 -3.29
C ALA A 127 -0.93 6.04 -2.25
N GLU A 128 -1.36 6.01 -1.00
CA GLU A 128 -0.69 6.63 0.14
C GLU A 128 -0.57 5.63 1.29
N ALA A 129 0.62 5.54 1.87
CA ALA A 129 0.87 4.84 3.13
C ALA A 129 0.96 5.87 4.26
N HIS A 130 -0.03 5.91 5.13
CA HIS A 130 -0.04 6.80 6.28
C HIS A 130 0.86 6.24 7.38
N ASN A 131 2.14 6.59 7.31
CA ASN A 131 3.20 6.00 8.11
C ASN A 131 3.15 6.40 9.57
N MET A 132 3.55 5.48 10.45
CA MET A 132 3.77 5.68 11.87
C MET A 132 4.96 4.84 12.35
N GLN A 133 5.54 5.20 13.49
CA GLN A 133 6.66 4.49 14.10
C GLN A 133 6.22 3.84 15.42
N PHE A 134 6.40 2.54 15.54
CA PHE A 134 6.30 1.83 16.81
C PHE A 134 7.66 1.94 17.54
N TYR A 135 7.83 2.97 18.36
CA TYR A 135 9.10 3.30 19.00
C TYR A 135 9.57 2.23 19.98
N ASP A 136 8.65 1.56 20.65
CA ASP A 136 8.92 0.46 21.58
C ASP A 136 9.42 -0.81 20.88
N GLN A 137 9.06 -0.98 19.61
CA GLN A 137 9.47 -2.10 18.76
C GLN A 137 10.53 -1.74 17.72
N ASN A 138 10.80 -0.45 17.55
CA ASN A 138 11.67 0.08 16.51
C ASN A 138 11.27 -0.37 15.09
N VAL A 139 9.96 -0.35 14.81
CA VAL A 139 9.37 -0.78 13.53
C VAL A 139 8.60 0.36 12.91
N PRO A 140 8.94 0.84 11.70
CA PRO A 140 8.08 1.70 10.90
C PRO A 140 6.97 0.85 10.26
N TRP A 141 5.74 1.35 10.29
CA TRP A 141 4.60 0.73 9.63
C TRP A 141 3.59 1.80 9.24
N TYR A 142 2.62 1.48 8.43
CA TYR A 142 1.55 2.42 8.14
C TYR A 142 0.28 2.08 8.94
N ALA A 143 -0.37 3.13 9.42
CA ALA A 143 -1.66 3.05 10.10
C ALA A 143 -2.77 2.61 9.15
N ILE A 144 -2.71 3.11 7.91
CA ILE A 144 -3.68 2.87 6.85
C ILE A 144 -2.99 3.00 5.49
N GLU A 145 -3.34 2.13 4.57
CA GLU A 145 -3.03 2.26 3.14
C GLU A 145 -4.29 2.75 2.42
N THR A 146 -4.18 3.79 1.62
CA THR A 146 -5.27 4.28 0.77
C THR A 146 -4.91 4.17 -0.70
N LEU A 147 -5.92 3.93 -1.53
CA LEU A 147 -5.80 3.95 -2.99
C LEU A 147 -6.97 4.73 -3.57
N TYR A 148 -6.69 5.90 -4.10
CA TYR A 148 -7.67 6.80 -4.71
C TYR A 148 -7.73 6.60 -6.20
N ASP A 149 -8.93 6.38 -6.75
CA ASP A 149 -9.19 6.35 -8.19
C ASP A 149 -9.72 7.72 -8.62
N LEU A 150 -8.86 8.49 -9.30
CA LEU A 150 -9.13 9.87 -9.67
C LEU A 150 -10.18 10.00 -10.78
N LEU A 151 -10.45 8.94 -11.54
CA LEU A 151 -11.46 8.96 -12.60
C LEU A 151 -12.87 8.68 -12.07
N SER A 152 -12.98 7.74 -11.12
CA SER A 152 -14.29 7.36 -10.56
C SER A 152 -14.63 8.10 -9.28
N GLY A 153 -13.68 8.77 -8.63
CA GLY A 153 -13.84 9.39 -7.32
C GLY A 153 -14.00 8.40 -6.17
N ARG A 154 -13.78 7.10 -6.42
CA ARG A 154 -13.80 6.05 -5.41
C ARG A 154 -12.43 5.91 -4.76
N TYR A 155 -12.41 5.41 -3.55
CA TYR A 155 -11.16 5.03 -2.91
C TYR A 155 -11.30 3.75 -2.10
N LEU A 156 -10.18 3.12 -1.83
CA LEU A 156 -10.02 1.98 -0.96
C LEU A 156 -9.17 2.40 0.24
N ALA A 157 -9.56 1.99 1.43
CA ALA A 157 -8.78 2.13 2.65
C ALA A 157 -8.55 0.76 3.27
N LEU A 158 -7.33 0.47 3.70
CA LEU A 158 -6.91 -0.82 4.24
C LEU A 158 -6.10 -0.63 5.51
N GLY A 159 -6.22 -1.56 6.44
CA GLY A 159 -5.40 -1.57 7.66
C GLY A 159 -5.97 -0.79 8.83
N LEU A 160 -7.23 -0.32 8.77
CA LEU A 160 -7.90 0.28 9.91
C LEU A 160 -7.96 -0.70 11.09
N THR A 161 -7.58 -0.23 12.29
CA THR A 161 -7.45 -1.06 13.49
C THR A 161 -8.15 -0.47 14.71
N ASN A 162 -8.85 0.65 14.55
CA ASN A 162 -9.44 1.41 15.66
C ASN A 162 -10.49 0.63 16.46
N GLU A 163 -11.21 -0.28 15.82
CA GLU A 163 -12.26 -1.12 16.42
C GLU A 163 -11.78 -2.56 16.68
N GLU A 164 -10.47 -2.84 16.53
CA GLU A 164 -9.87 -4.16 16.76
C GLU A 164 -9.25 -4.23 18.16
N GLU A 165 -9.43 -5.35 18.86
CA GLU A 165 -8.91 -5.54 20.23
C GLU A 165 -7.38 -5.66 20.26
N ASN A 166 -6.79 -6.43 19.32
CA ASN A 166 -5.35 -6.70 19.26
C ASN A 166 -4.85 -6.65 17.82
N PRO A 167 -4.64 -5.45 17.26
CA PRO A 167 -4.35 -5.28 15.84
C PRO A 167 -2.97 -5.82 15.43
N TYR A 168 -1.98 -5.77 16.33
CA TYR A 168 -0.61 -6.16 16.06
C TYR A 168 0.01 -6.98 17.18
N GLU A 169 0.75 -8.01 16.80
CA GLU A 169 1.57 -8.82 17.70
C GLU A 169 3.02 -8.79 17.19
N PHE A 170 3.90 -8.15 17.95
CA PHE A 170 5.32 -8.03 17.62
C PHE A 170 6.15 -9.16 18.25
N GLY A 171 7.32 -9.45 17.66
CA GLY A 171 8.24 -10.45 18.18
C GLY A 171 7.76 -11.89 18.05
N VAL A 172 6.78 -12.16 17.19
CA VAL A 172 6.24 -13.51 16.97
C VAL A 172 7.28 -14.41 16.34
N GLU A 173 7.70 -15.45 17.04
CA GLU A 173 8.60 -16.45 16.50
C GLU A 173 7.88 -17.38 15.52
N ARG A 174 8.40 -17.49 14.31
CA ARG A 174 7.92 -18.40 13.28
C ARG A 174 9.06 -19.25 12.73
N ARG A 175 8.74 -20.48 12.33
CA ARG A 175 9.71 -21.38 11.70
C ARG A 175 9.52 -21.39 10.18
N SER A 176 10.59 -21.58 9.41
CA SER A 176 10.53 -21.63 7.93
C SER A 176 9.46 -22.59 7.39
N ARG A 177 9.17 -23.68 8.11
CA ARG A 177 8.12 -24.63 7.76
C ARG A 177 6.70 -24.05 7.79
N ASP A 178 6.48 -22.93 8.50
CA ASP A 178 5.18 -22.26 8.63
C ASP A 178 4.86 -21.43 7.38
N TYR A 179 5.86 -21.19 6.52
CA TYR A 179 5.76 -20.44 5.27
C TYR A 179 5.78 -21.34 4.02
N THR A 180 5.33 -22.57 4.14
CA THR A 180 5.25 -23.52 3.02
C THR A 180 3.86 -23.54 2.38
N PRO A 181 3.72 -23.96 1.11
CA PRO A 181 2.42 -24.15 0.47
C PRO A 181 1.46 -25.07 1.26
N ALA A 182 2.02 -26.07 1.93
CA ALA A 182 1.24 -26.98 2.78
C ALA A 182 0.73 -26.29 4.04
N ALA A 183 1.52 -25.42 4.66
CA ALA A 183 1.09 -24.63 5.82
C ALA A 183 -0.02 -23.65 5.43
N LEU A 184 0.09 -22.98 4.28
CA LEU A 184 -0.95 -22.08 3.77
C LEU A 184 -2.28 -22.82 3.51
N ARG A 185 -2.23 -24.01 2.90
CA ARG A 185 -3.44 -24.81 2.70
C ARG A 185 -4.12 -25.19 4.03
N ARG A 186 -3.34 -25.56 5.05
CA ARG A 186 -3.88 -25.88 6.39
C ARG A 186 -4.51 -24.65 7.07
N ALA A 187 -3.92 -23.49 6.92
CA ALA A 187 -4.46 -22.25 7.49
C ALA A 187 -5.78 -21.82 6.84
N GLY A 188 -5.98 -22.11 5.56
CA GLY A 188 -7.21 -21.76 4.82
C GLY A 188 -8.38 -22.76 4.98
N THR A 189 -8.21 -23.82 5.77
CA THR A 189 -9.25 -24.86 6.00
C THR A 189 -9.91 -24.75 7.38
N ARG A 190 -9.78 -23.64 8.07
CA ARG A 190 -10.44 -23.36 9.37
C ARG A 190 -11.69 -22.55 9.16
#